data_3cbfc959bb5cd843d20614ac868ba410
#
_entry.id   3cbfc959bb5cd843d20614ac868ba410
#
_cell.length_a   1.000
_cell.length_b   1.000
_cell.length_c   1.000
_cell.angle_alpha   90.00
_cell.angle_beta   90.00
_cell.angle_gamma   90.00
#
_symmetry.space_group_name_H-M   'P 1'
#
loop_
_entity.id
_entity.type
_entity.pdbx_description
1 polymer ?
#
loop_
_entity_poly.entity_id
_entity_poly.type
_entity_poly.pdbx_seq_one_letter_code
_entity_poly.pdbx_strand_id
1 'polypeptide(L)'
;MNRVRAGAIGRGAAAGGSAGGVRSGGVRGADPCPCGSGAAFAHCCSPVLDGEPAPTAEALMRSRFSAFVVGDEDHIFRSWHPRTRPPGPYCHAGTRWLDLTVHETVGGGAEAADGEEAVVDFTAHFLTGDGRGRVVEDELHERSRFVRRAGRWLYLDAL
;
A
#
# COMPACT_ATOMS: atom_id res chain seq x y z
N MET A 1 -17.54 11.67 10.79
CA MET A 1 -16.57 11.33 9.73
C MET A 1 -15.42 10.56 10.37
N ASN A 2 -15.43 9.24 10.27
CA ASN A 2 -14.37 8.40 10.81
C ASN A 2 -13.17 8.42 9.84
N ARG A 3 -12.13 9.12 10.22
CA ARG A 3 -10.84 9.06 9.51
C ARG A 3 -10.16 7.74 9.85
N VAL A 4 -10.26 6.78 8.93
CA VAL A 4 -9.41 5.59 8.97
C VAL A 4 -8.03 5.99 8.50
N ARG A 5 -7.05 6.07 9.39
CA ARG A 5 -5.66 6.35 9.02
C ARG A 5 -5.06 5.12 8.34
N ALA A 6 -4.36 5.29 7.21
CA ALA A 6 -3.69 4.21 6.48
C ALA A 6 -2.65 3.43 7.31
N GLY A 7 -2.31 3.94 8.48
CA GLY A 7 -1.52 3.25 9.49
C GLY A 7 -2.32 2.57 10.60
N ALA A 8 -3.64 2.72 10.62
CA ALA A 8 -4.49 2.29 11.73
C ALA A 8 -5.50 1.20 11.36
N ILE A 9 -5.38 0.57 10.19
CA ILE A 9 -6.20 -0.58 9.84
C ILE A 9 -5.61 -1.82 10.52
N GLY A 10 -5.92 -2.01 11.76
CA GLY A 10 -5.50 -3.17 12.49
C GLY A 10 -6.08 -3.27 13.87
N ARG A 11 -7.23 -3.90 14.02
CA ARG A 11 -7.57 -4.72 15.18
C ARG A 11 -8.67 -5.69 14.74
N GLY A 12 -8.29 -6.91 14.49
CA GLY A 12 -9.21 -8.02 14.28
C GLY A 12 -8.45 -9.34 14.37
N ALA A 13 -8.93 -10.23 15.18
CA ALA A 13 -8.30 -11.41 15.71
C ALA A 13 -7.66 -12.35 14.68
N ALA A 14 -6.56 -12.98 15.10
CA ALA A 14 -5.78 -13.99 14.43
C ALA A 14 -6.55 -15.27 14.15
N ALA A 15 -6.33 -15.85 12.97
CA ALA A 15 -6.35 -17.29 12.77
C ALA A 15 -5.15 -17.64 11.89
N GLY A 16 -4.27 -18.48 12.40
CA GLY A 16 -3.03 -18.90 11.77
C GLY A 16 -3.26 -19.81 10.58
N GLY A 17 -2.32 -19.79 9.65
CA GLY A 17 -2.28 -20.69 8.49
C GLY A 17 -1.04 -20.45 7.65
N SER A 18 -0.24 -21.47 7.59
CA SER A 18 1.09 -21.70 7.06
C SER A 18 1.47 -21.01 5.74
N ALA A 19 2.80 -20.80 5.66
CA ALA A 19 3.55 -20.41 4.48
C ALA A 19 3.34 -21.34 3.27
N GLY A 20 3.08 -20.75 2.12
CA GLY A 20 3.04 -21.40 0.82
C GLY A 20 2.64 -20.38 -0.23
N GLY A 21 3.63 -19.87 -0.99
CA GLY A 21 3.48 -18.78 -1.93
C GLY A 21 2.41 -18.97 -3.00
N VAL A 22 1.18 -18.60 -2.69
CA VAL A 22 0.18 -18.29 -3.70
C VAL A 22 -0.25 -16.85 -3.39
N ARG A 23 0.09 -15.94 -4.27
CA ARG A 23 -0.45 -14.58 -4.24
C ARG A 23 -1.96 -14.66 -4.48
N SER A 24 -2.72 -14.64 -3.42
CA SER A 24 -4.15 -14.94 -3.43
C SER A 24 -5.02 -13.73 -3.76
N GLY A 25 -4.57 -12.87 -4.63
CA GLY A 25 -5.40 -11.75 -5.14
C GLY A 25 -5.87 -11.93 -6.58
N GLY A 26 -5.52 -13.02 -7.25
CA GLY A 26 -5.99 -13.30 -8.62
C GLY A 26 -5.45 -12.34 -9.69
N VAL A 27 -4.53 -11.41 -9.37
CA VAL A 27 -3.96 -10.48 -10.34
C VAL A 27 -2.81 -11.15 -11.08
N ARG A 28 -2.90 -11.18 -12.41
CA ARG A 28 -1.90 -11.75 -13.30
C ARG A 28 -0.97 -10.66 -13.82
N GLY A 29 0.22 -11.06 -14.26
CA GLY A 29 1.20 -10.12 -14.81
C GLY A 29 0.70 -9.30 -15.98
N ALA A 30 -0.13 -9.87 -16.84
CA ALA A 30 -0.71 -9.20 -18.03
C ALA A 30 -1.92 -8.32 -17.70
N ASP A 31 -2.51 -8.45 -16.51
CA ASP A 31 -3.65 -7.64 -16.09
C ASP A 31 -3.24 -6.18 -15.88
N PRO A 32 -4.16 -5.22 -16.00
CA PRO A 32 -3.90 -3.85 -15.59
C PRO A 32 -3.47 -3.82 -14.12
N CYS A 33 -2.43 -3.02 -13.82
CA CYS A 33 -1.97 -2.91 -12.45
C CYS A 33 -3.07 -2.34 -11.53
N PRO A 34 -3.32 -2.95 -10.36
CA PRO A 34 -4.32 -2.46 -9.42
C PRO A 34 -4.12 -1.00 -9.01
N CYS A 35 -2.89 -0.48 -9.08
CA CYS A 35 -2.57 0.89 -8.71
C CYS A 35 -3.15 1.97 -9.64
N GLY A 36 -3.76 1.59 -10.76
CA GLY A 36 -4.37 2.53 -11.69
C GLY A 36 -3.39 3.27 -12.59
N SER A 37 -2.15 2.82 -12.71
CA SER A 37 -1.14 3.44 -13.60
C SER A 37 -1.45 3.31 -15.08
N GLY A 38 -2.30 2.34 -15.46
CA GLY A 38 -2.55 1.97 -16.85
C GLY A 38 -1.54 0.98 -17.43
N ALA A 39 -0.44 0.70 -16.75
CA ALA A 39 0.54 -0.31 -17.15
C ALA A 39 0.10 -1.71 -16.70
N ALA A 40 0.64 -2.76 -17.37
CA ALA A 40 0.46 -4.13 -16.90
C ALA A 40 1.15 -4.33 -15.54
N PHE A 41 0.56 -5.17 -14.70
CA PHE A 41 1.07 -5.45 -13.34
C PHE A 41 2.53 -5.92 -13.36
N ALA A 42 2.90 -6.79 -14.30
CA ALA A 42 4.26 -7.30 -14.45
C ALA A 42 5.30 -6.20 -14.75
N HIS A 43 4.88 -5.07 -15.31
CA HIS A 43 5.73 -3.93 -15.67
C HIS A 43 5.48 -2.69 -14.79
N CYS A 44 4.78 -2.86 -13.68
CA CYS A 44 4.43 -1.78 -12.76
C CYS A 44 4.77 -2.16 -11.31
N CYS A 45 3.78 -2.59 -10.52
CA CYS A 45 4.00 -2.87 -9.10
C CYS A 45 4.64 -4.24 -8.82
N SER A 46 4.43 -5.24 -9.69
CA SER A 46 4.92 -6.60 -9.43
C SER A 46 6.43 -6.68 -9.15
N PRO A 47 7.32 -6.04 -9.91
CA PRO A 47 8.75 -6.06 -9.59
C PRO A 47 9.07 -5.47 -8.21
N VAL A 48 8.37 -4.41 -7.81
CA VAL A 48 8.57 -3.79 -6.50
C VAL A 48 8.08 -4.69 -5.38
N LEU A 49 6.96 -5.38 -5.57
CA LEU A 49 6.49 -6.40 -4.63
C LEU A 49 7.48 -7.57 -4.52
N ASP A 50 8.19 -7.88 -5.59
CA ASP A 50 9.21 -8.93 -5.63
C ASP A 50 10.55 -8.52 -5.00
N GLY A 51 10.69 -7.28 -4.58
CA GLY A 51 11.84 -6.79 -3.83
C GLY A 51 12.70 -5.74 -4.55
N GLU A 52 12.37 -5.37 -5.78
CA GLU A 52 13.06 -4.26 -6.44
C GLU A 52 12.78 -2.93 -5.72
N PRO A 53 13.77 -2.03 -5.62
CA PRO A 53 13.54 -0.70 -5.09
C PRO A 53 12.53 0.06 -5.95
N ALA A 54 11.52 0.67 -5.32
CA ALA A 54 10.66 1.61 -6.02
C ALA A 54 11.50 2.83 -6.46
N PRO A 55 11.40 3.26 -7.73
CA PRO A 55 12.24 4.35 -8.22
C PRO A 55 11.85 5.72 -7.63
N THR A 56 10.60 5.89 -7.21
CA THR A 56 10.08 7.14 -6.65
C THR A 56 9.20 6.85 -5.44
N ALA A 57 8.94 7.88 -4.62
CA ALA A 57 8.00 7.77 -3.51
C ALA A 57 6.57 7.43 -3.99
N GLU A 58 6.16 8.01 -5.13
CA GLU A 58 4.87 7.67 -5.75
C GLU A 58 4.83 6.19 -6.16
N ALA A 59 5.88 5.67 -6.79
CA ALA A 59 5.95 4.26 -7.17
C ALA A 59 5.87 3.35 -5.93
N LEU A 60 6.48 3.74 -4.81
CA LEU A 60 6.33 3.00 -3.55
C LEU A 60 4.88 3.05 -3.06
N MET A 61 4.23 4.22 -3.05
CA MET A 61 2.83 4.34 -2.64
C MET A 61 1.92 3.44 -3.49
N ARG A 62 2.10 3.47 -4.81
CA ARG A 62 1.34 2.62 -5.73
C ARG A 62 1.56 1.13 -5.46
N SER A 63 2.81 0.72 -5.20
CA SER A 63 3.12 -0.67 -4.88
C SER A 63 2.51 -1.12 -3.54
N ARG A 64 2.44 -0.24 -2.55
CA ARG A 64 1.78 -0.52 -1.27
C ARG A 64 0.27 -0.72 -1.46
N PHE A 65 -0.38 0.12 -2.28
CA PHE A 65 -1.78 -0.09 -2.62
C PHE A 65 -1.99 -1.45 -3.30
N SER A 66 -1.18 -1.80 -4.30
CA SER A 66 -1.24 -3.11 -4.95
C SER A 66 -1.01 -4.26 -3.96
N ALA A 67 -0.10 -4.07 -2.98
CA ALA A 67 0.14 -5.04 -1.92
C ALA A 67 -1.11 -5.27 -1.06
N PHE A 68 -1.85 -4.23 -0.72
CA PHE A 68 -3.14 -4.37 -0.02
C PHE A 68 -4.18 -5.10 -0.89
N VAL A 69 -4.22 -4.84 -2.19
CA VAL A 69 -5.13 -5.54 -3.12
C VAL A 69 -4.84 -7.03 -3.15
N VAL A 70 -3.57 -7.43 -3.24
CA VAL A 70 -3.17 -8.84 -3.37
C VAL A 70 -2.91 -9.53 -2.03
N GLY A 71 -2.96 -8.81 -0.91
CA GLY A 71 -2.70 -9.36 0.43
C GLY A 71 -1.22 -9.62 0.73
N ASP A 72 -0.30 -8.85 0.16
CA ASP A 72 1.15 -8.98 0.38
C ASP A 72 1.58 -8.29 1.68
N GLU A 73 1.38 -8.98 2.79
CA GLU A 73 1.79 -8.54 4.15
C GLU A 73 3.27 -8.22 4.23
N ASP A 74 4.10 -9.00 3.56
CA ASP A 74 5.54 -8.87 3.62
C ASP A 74 6.02 -7.58 2.97
N HIS A 75 5.44 -7.20 1.81
CA HIS A 75 5.74 -5.93 1.18
C HIS A 75 5.31 -4.74 2.04
N ILE A 76 4.14 -4.80 2.68
CA ILE A 76 3.69 -3.74 3.60
C ILE A 76 4.68 -3.61 4.76
N PHE A 77 5.08 -4.73 5.37
CA PHE A 77 6.07 -4.74 6.45
C PHE A 77 7.41 -4.14 6.02
N ARG A 78 7.99 -4.62 4.93
CA ARG A 78 9.32 -4.19 4.45
C ARG A 78 9.36 -2.72 4.02
N SER A 79 8.27 -2.22 3.46
CA SER A 79 8.16 -0.85 2.95
C SER A 79 7.75 0.18 4.01
N TRP A 80 7.52 -0.24 5.24
CA TRP A 80 7.20 0.65 6.36
C TRP A 80 8.46 0.96 7.17
N HIS A 81 8.68 2.24 7.48
CA HIS A 81 9.83 2.63 8.28
C HIS A 81 9.79 1.96 9.67
N PRO A 82 10.88 1.30 10.12
CA PRO A 82 10.86 0.53 11.38
C PRO A 82 10.44 1.32 12.61
N ARG A 83 10.76 2.63 12.63
CA ARG A 83 10.44 3.50 13.77
C ARG A 83 8.95 3.73 13.98
N THR A 84 8.17 3.69 12.89
CA THR A 84 6.73 4.02 12.91
C THR A 84 5.84 2.84 12.58
N ARG A 85 6.44 1.71 12.18
CA ARG A 85 5.71 0.51 11.79
C ARG A 85 4.98 -0.11 12.98
N PRO A 86 3.63 -0.22 12.92
CA PRO A 86 2.87 -0.94 13.93
C PRO A 86 3.03 -2.46 13.78
N PRO A 87 2.65 -3.25 14.79
CA PRO A 87 2.51 -4.70 14.61
C PRO A 87 1.49 -5.04 13.53
N GLY A 88 1.75 -6.09 12.76
CA GLY A 88 0.76 -6.66 11.84
C GLY A 88 -0.37 -7.41 12.56
N PRO A 89 -1.35 -7.94 11.83
CA PRO A 89 -1.44 -7.96 10.38
C PRO A 89 -1.86 -6.61 9.79
N TYR A 90 -1.51 -6.37 8.52
CA TYR A 90 -1.80 -5.13 7.79
C TYR A 90 -2.96 -5.26 6.80
N CYS A 91 -3.11 -6.46 6.21
CA CYS A 91 -4.18 -6.75 5.26
C CYS A 91 -5.33 -7.42 5.98
N HIS A 92 -6.55 -6.94 5.74
CA HIS A 92 -7.76 -7.45 6.40
C HIS A 92 -8.69 -8.09 5.39
N ALA A 93 -9.15 -9.32 5.67
CA ALA A 93 -10.06 -10.06 4.80
C ALA A 93 -11.42 -9.36 4.59
N GLY A 94 -11.83 -8.50 5.54
CA GLY A 94 -13.07 -7.72 5.45
C GLY A 94 -12.96 -6.45 4.61
N THR A 95 -11.79 -6.13 4.07
CA THR A 95 -11.56 -4.93 3.26
C THR A 95 -11.16 -5.34 1.85
N ARG A 96 -11.90 -4.85 0.86
CA ARG A 96 -11.57 -5.04 -0.56
C ARG A 96 -11.25 -3.69 -1.18
N TRP A 97 -10.00 -3.47 -1.53
CA TRP A 97 -9.53 -2.27 -2.19
C TRP A 97 -9.98 -2.24 -3.65
N LEU A 98 -10.46 -1.08 -4.11
CA LEU A 98 -11.06 -0.90 -5.44
C LEU A 98 -10.13 -0.13 -6.37
N ASP A 99 -9.80 1.10 -6.02
CA ASP A 99 -8.98 1.98 -6.85
C ASP A 99 -8.18 2.97 -6.01
N LEU A 100 -7.19 3.58 -6.66
CA LEU A 100 -6.28 4.58 -6.11
C LEU A 100 -6.20 5.78 -7.05
N THR A 101 -6.39 6.97 -6.50
CA THR A 101 -6.12 8.23 -7.19
C THR A 101 -5.03 8.98 -6.45
N VAL A 102 -3.90 9.25 -7.12
CA VAL A 102 -2.85 10.12 -6.61
C VAL A 102 -3.16 11.55 -7.05
N HIS A 103 -3.27 12.48 -6.09
CA HIS A 103 -3.63 13.88 -6.34
C HIS A 103 -2.40 14.76 -6.50
N GLU A 104 -1.39 14.57 -5.63
CA GLU A 104 -0.18 15.38 -5.60
C GLU A 104 1.00 14.56 -5.13
N THR A 105 2.17 14.87 -5.67
CA THR A 105 3.46 14.42 -5.15
C THR A 105 4.38 15.60 -4.93
N VAL A 106 5.06 15.63 -3.78
CA VAL A 106 6.06 16.65 -3.44
C VAL A 106 7.38 15.95 -3.17
N GLY A 107 8.39 16.22 -3.98
CA GLY A 107 9.68 15.52 -3.91
C GLY A 107 9.57 14.06 -4.33
N GLY A 108 10.50 13.25 -3.87
CA GLY A 108 10.45 11.79 -4.05
C GLY A 108 10.85 11.27 -5.42
N GLY A 109 11.58 12.06 -6.19
CA GLY A 109 12.10 11.66 -7.50
C GLY A 109 13.19 10.58 -7.41
N ALA A 110 13.55 10.03 -8.58
CA ALA A 110 14.53 8.96 -8.69
C ALA A 110 15.95 9.39 -8.25
N GLU A 111 16.26 10.70 -8.36
CA GLU A 111 17.57 11.27 -8.01
C GLU A 111 17.68 11.71 -6.53
N ALA A 112 16.65 11.46 -5.74
CA ALA A 112 16.65 11.86 -4.33
C ALA A 112 17.77 11.15 -3.55
N ALA A 113 18.37 11.86 -2.61
CA ALA A 113 19.40 11.31 -1.72
C ALA A 113 18.79 10.64 -0.49
N ASP A 114 19.57 9.79 0.17
CA ASP A 114 19.17 9.22 1.46
C ASP A 114 18.94 10.33 2.49
N GLY A 115 17.87 10.21 3.26
CA GLY A 115 17.41 11.21 4.21
C GLY A 115 16.40 12.22 3.65
N GLU A 116 16.25 12.31 2.33
CA GLU A 116 15.21 13.15 1.75
C GLU A 116 13.83 12.58 2.03
N GLU A 117 12.90 13.50 2.31
CA GLU A 117 11.50 13.20 2.51
C GLU A 117 10.67 13.56 1.27
N ALA A 118 9.55 12.89 1.13
CA ALA A 118 8.56 13.14 0.09
C ALA A 118 7.15 13.03 0.65
N VAL A 119 6.21 13.67 -0.03
CA VAL A 119 4.78 13.58 0.30
C VAL A 119 4.02 13.08 -0.92
N VAL A 120 3.11 12.15 -0.70
CA VAL A 120 2.13 11.69 -1.70
C VAL A 120 0.74 11.87 -1.11
N ASP A 121 -0.08 12.65 -1.79
CA ASP A 121 -1.50 12.88 -1.47
C ASP A 121 -2.36 11.98 -2.35
N PHE A 122 -3.22 11.18 -1.76
CA PHE A 122 -4.03 10.22 -2.52
C PHE A 122 -5.39 9.95 -1.88
N THR A 123 -6.30 9.41 -2.66
CA THR A 123 -7.55 8.79 -2.21
C THR A 123 -7.59 7.34 -2.67
N ALA A 124 -7.90 6.44 -1.77
CA ALA A 124 -8.14 5.02 -2.05
C ALA A 124 -9.57 4.66 -1.68
N HIS A 125 -10.30 4.01 -2.60
CA HIS A 125 -11.64 3.51 -2.35
C HIS A 125 -11.62 2.03 -2.00
N PHE A 126 -12.52 1.62 -1.13
CA PHE A 126 -12.61 0.23 -0.70
C PHE A 126 -14.03 -0.14 -0.28
N LEU A 127 -14.31 -1.44 -0.29
CA LEU A 127 -15.50 -2.03 0.29
C LEU A 127 -15.17 -2.59 1.67
N THR A 128 -16.07 -2.39 2.61
CA THR A 128 -15.94 -2.93 3.97
C THR A 128 -17.31 -3.30 4.54
N GLY A 129 -17.33 -4.08 5.61
CA GLY A 129 -18.56 -4.39 6.33
C GLY A 129 -18.98 -3.25 7.27
N ASP A 130 -20.27 -2.94 7.33
CA ASP A 130 -20.83 -1.92 8.22
C ASP A 130 -21.06 -2.41 9.66
N GLY A 131 -20.63 -3.63 9.99
CA GLY A 131 -20.87 -4.29 11.28
C GLY A 131 -22.29 -4.85 11.44
N ARG A 132 -23.16 -4.68 10.46
CA ARG A 132 -24.56 -5.16 10.44
C ARG A 132 -24.83 -6.17 9.33
N GLY A 133 -23.77 -6.72 8.73
CA GLY A 133 -23.84 -7.72 7.65
C GLY A 133 -24.00 -7.13 6.25
N ARG A 134 -23.92 -5.79 6.08
CA ARG A 134 -23.94 -5.14 4.77
C ARG A 134 -22.55 -4.75 4.36
N VAL A 135 -22.28 -4.78 3.06
CA VAL A 135 -21.07 -4.24 2.44
C VAL A 135 -21.34 -2.81 2.02
N VAL A 136 -20.46 -1.90 2.41
CA VAL A 136 -20.52 -0.48 2.07
C VAL A 136 -19.21 -0.04 1.41
N GLU A 137 -19.31 0.93 0.52
CA GLU A 137 -18.14 1.60 -0.05
C GLU A 137 -17.71 2.75 0.87
N ASP A 138 -16.40 2.88 1.04
CA ASP A 138 -15.79 3.96 1.83
C ASP A 138 -14.49 4.41 1.16
N GLU A 139 -13.94 5.52 1.62
CA GLU A 139 -12.70 6.07 1.08
C GLU A 139 -11.70 6.44 2.17
N LEU A 140 -10.43 6.33 1.84
CA LEU A 140 -9.32 6.84 2.61
C LEU A 140 -8.64 7.94 1.81
N HIS A 141 -8.69 9.17 2.31
CA HIS A 141 -7.86 10.28 1.82
C HIS A 141 -6.72 10.51 2.81
N GLU A 142 -5.49 10.48 2.31
CA GLU A 142 -4.29 10.66 3.14
C GLU A 142 -3.20 11.43 2.41
N ARG A 143 -2.49 12.28 3.15
CA ARG A 143 -1.17 12.80 2.78
C ARG A 143 -0.14 11.97 3.51
N SER A 144 0.54 11.10 2.79
CA SER A 144 1.56 10.20 3.32
C SER A 144 2.94 10.80 3.18
N ARG A 145 3.76 10.67 4.22
CA ARG A 145 5.16 11.05 4.19
C ARG A 145 6.03 9.81 4.00
N PHE A 146 7.02 9.95 3.13
CA PHE A 146 8.01 8.94 2.81
C PHE A 146 9.40 9.47 3.08
N VAL A 147 10.34 8.59 3.35
CA VAL A 147 11.75 8.93 3.53
C VAL A 147 12.62 7.95 2.75
N ARG A 148 13.69 8.46 2.12
CA ARG A 148 14.68 7.61 1.47
C ARG A 148 15.72 7.15 2.48
N ARG A 149 15.97 5.84 2.55
CA ARG A 149 16.95 5.23 3.44
C ARG A 149 17.63 4.04 2.76
N ALA A 150 18.95 4.05 2.77
CA ALA A 150 19.77 3.00 2.15
C ALA A 150 19.34 2.69 0.70
N GLY A 151 19.11 3.73 -0.09
CA GLY A 151 18.73 3.61 -1.49
C GLY A 151 17.26 3.22 -1.73
N ARG A 152 16.43 3.16 -0.69
CA ARG A 152 15.02 2.73 -0.79
C ARG A 152 14.09 3.75 -0.20
N TRP A 153 12.96 3.98 -0.85
CA TRP A 153 11.84 4.70 -0.26
C TRP A 153 11.13 3.83 0.77
N LEU A 154 10.78 4.43 1.90
CA LEU A 154 9.97 3.81 2.95
C LEU A 154 8.81 4.73 3.31
N TYR A 155 7.64 4.16 3.55
CA TYR A 155 6.53 4.89 4.15
C TYR A 155 6.88 5.24 5.60
N LEU A 156 6.73 6.50 5.97
CA LEU A 156 7.03 6.97 7.32
C LEU A 156 5.77 7.09 8.17
N ASP A 157 4.88 8.00 7.80
CA ASP A 157 3.63 8.27 8.53
C ASP A 157 2.63 9.07 7.68
N ALA A 158 1.46 9.28 8.25
CA ALA A 158 0.45 10.21 7.72
C ALA A 158 0.65 11.60 8.33
N LEU A 159 0.49 12.64 7.51
CA LEU A 159 0.51 14.04 7.93
C LEU A 159 -0.86 14.49 8.46
#